data_cb15876fb9a3f0c45eeba0e6594c2d8a
#
_entry.id   cb15876fb9a3f0c45eeba0e6594c2d8a
#
_cell.length_a   1.000
_cell.length_b   1.000
_cell.length_c   1.000
_cell.angle_alpha   90.00
_cell.angle_beta   90.00
_cell.angle_gamma   90.00
#
_symmetry.space_group_name_H-M   'P 1'
#
loop_
_entity.id
_entity.type
_entity.pdbx_description
1 polymer ?
#
loop_
_entity_poly.entity_id
_entity_poly.type
_entity_poly.pdbx_seq_one_letter_code
_entity_poly.pdbx_strand_id
1 'polypeptide(L)'
;MMVLMIQKTFFLFDPQESADNDLDGIGDNLDPEDDHDGFNDSEDLDPYNDLALKFSFKSVELIDKQNNRQTAPFLFFLYEDNEQLKRFDNAGNPWQVPWRESFNLTAEFEYNVPDNQTFHEFRVVAYFLKFRNSEELDISSSNSSYSETITFDLENKTWNNSNGTLDGSLDDSNDSDDASLFLEIEVFNFGYLKSFKWTFQMIEYQFSYTFDPARYSYYVSQTHEIRDYKDYLNFVTTSDSELIEVAGILNNMSSKENFSPLNKIDFFLSFTQSLKYSEDNVTAGVGEYPRYPIETLIDQTGDCEDTSALLISLVEILEYNASIILIPEAWDGYGHAAVGIDVTGAEGVHYVLNEGESDEISYYYAETTAPGWRLGEMPDLDSSSAYIYEAK
;
A
#
# COMPACT_ATOMS: atom_id res chain seq x y z
N MET A 1 8.89 -13.44 -18.37
CA MET A 1 9.44 -12.16 -18.77
C MET A 1 8.60 -11.61 -19.90
N MET A 2 7.59 -10.86 -19.58
CA MET A 2 6.89 -9.99 -20.52
C MET A 2 6.26 -8.90 -19.66
N VAL A 3 7.00 -7.82 -19.47
CA VAL A 3 6.46 -6.56 -18.99
C VAL A 3 5.52 -6.11 -20.08
N LEU A 4 4.21 -6.19 -19.84
CA LEU A 4 3.23 -5.68 -20.76
C LEU A 4 3.00 -4.22 -20.38
N MET A 5 3.72 -3.32 -21.03
CA MET A 5 3.29 -1.95 -21.16
C MET A 5 1.95 -1.96 -21.89
N ILE A 6 0.88 -1.60 -21.22
CA ILE A 6 -0.36 -1.21 -21.85
C ILE A 6 -0.73 0.16 -21.29
N GLN A 7 -0.07 1.16 -21.84
CA GLN A 7 -0.58 2.51 -21.82
C GLN A 7 -1.26 2.76 -23.16
N LYS A 8 -2.56 2.93 -23.16
CA LYS A 8 -3.34 3.73 -24.10
C LYS A 8 -4.64 4.11 -23.42
N THR A 9 -4.55 5.07 -22.56
CA THR A 9 -5.69 5.92 -22.24
C THR A 9 -5.92 6.79 -23.48
N PHE A 10 -7.13 6.81 -24.01
CA PHE A 10 -7.48 7.71 -25.10
C PHE A 10 -7.80 9.07 -24.49
N PHE A 11 -6.86 9.99 -24.49
CA PHE A 11 -7.13 11.38 -24.15
C PHE A 11 -7.98 12.00 -25.26
N LEU A 12 -9.18 12.42 -24.89
CA LEU A 12 -10.16 13.01 -25.82
C LEU A 12 -9.70 14.35 -26.41
N PHE A 13 -8.63 14.95 -25.90
CA PHE A 13 -8.23 16.31 -26.23
C PHE A 13 -6.82 16.44 -26.84
N ASP A 14 -5.93 15.47 -26.69
CA ASP A 14 -4.63 15.46 -27.36
C ASP A 14 -4.33 14.12 -28.04
N PRO A 15 -4.35 14.07 -29.41
CA PRO A 15 -4.02 12.85 -30.15
C PRO A 15 -2.53 12.44 -30.08
N GLN A 16 -1.67 13.25 -29.47
CA GLN A 16 -0.24 12.98 -29.27
C GLN A 16 0.05 12.47 -27.88
N GLU A 17 -0.92 12.59 -26.96
CA GLU A 17 -0.83 12.06 -25.62
C GLU A 17 -0.86 10.54 -25.61
N SER A 18 0.07 9.91 -24.91
CA SER A 18 0.19 8.46 -24.84
C SER A 18 0.42 7.93 -23.41
N ALA A 19 0.63 8.81 -22.46
CA ALA A 19 0.88 8.51 -21.07
C ALA A 19 0.04 9.40 -20.15
N ASP A 20 -0.22 8.96 -18.97
CA ASP A 20 -0.90 9.56 -17.84
C ASP A 20 -0.36 8.75 -16.65
N ASN A 21 0.67 9.27 -16.02
CA ASN A 21 1.51 8.50 -15.14
C ASN A 21 0.88 8.34 -13.75
N ASP A 22 0.23 9.39 -13.26
CA ASP A 22 -0.51 9.39 -11.99
C ASP A 22 -2.00 9.03 -12.16
N LEU A 23 -2.49 9.01 -13.41
CA LEU A 23 -3.81 8.55 -13.83
C LEU A 23 -4.98 9.39 -13.30
N ASP A 24 -4.72 10.66 -13.11
CA ASP A 24 -5.75 11.63 -12.72
C ASP A 24 -6.71 12.01 -13.87
N GLY A 25 -6.39 11.59 -15.11
CA GLY A 25 -7.16 11.83 -16.34
C GLY A 25 -6.65 13.02 -17.14
N ILE A 26 -5.58 13.68 -16.73
CA ILE A 26 -4.79 14.64 -17.49
C ILE A 26 -3.59 13.86 -18.02
N GLY A 27 -3.19 14.01 -19.23
CA GLY A 27 -2.02 13.30 -19.76
C GLY A 27 -0.75 14.07 -19.47
N ASP A 28 0.39 13.36 -19.35
CA ASP A 28 1.71 13.87 -18.93
C ASP A 28 2.13 15.15 -19.70
N ASN A 29 1.72 15.32 -20.94
CA ASN A 29 2.05 16.53 -21.72
C ASN A 29 1.30 17.80 -21.27
N LEU A 30 0.22 17.67 -20.55
CA LEU A 30 -0.67 18.75 -20.11
C LEU A 30 -0.75 18.83 -18.59
N ASP A 31 -0.34 17.78 -17.92
CA ASP A 31 -0.27 17.72 -16.47
C ASP A 31 0.94 18.53 -15.97
N PRO A 32 0.81 19.33 -14.96
CA PRO A 32 1.94 19.98 -14.31
C PRO A 32 2.58 19.13 -13.20
N GLU A 33 2.02 17.92 -12.89
CA GLU A 33 2.47 17.05 -11.81
C GLU A 33 2.13 15.58 -12.17
N ASP A 34 3.11 14.86 -12.74
CA ASP A 34 2.91 13.61 -13.46
C ASP A 34 2.86 12.34 -12.56
N ASP A 35 3.24 12.40 -11.28
CA ASP A 35 3.33 11.22 -10.40
C ASP A 35 2.57 11.33 -9.07
N HIS A 36 1.91 12.47 -8.84
CA HIS A 36 1.05 12.73 -7.69
C HIS A 36 1.77 12.72 -6.33
N ASP A 37 3.04 13.09 -6.29
CA ASP A 37 3.84 13.21 -5.06
C ASP A 37 3.66 14.56 -4.34
N GLY A 38 3.05 15.55 -5.02
CA GLY A 38 2.74 16.89 -4.52
C GLY A 38 3.73 17.96 -4.98
N PHE A 39 4.67 17.65 -5.86
CA PHE A 39 5.58 18.59 -6.49
C PHE A 39 5.30 18.66 -7.99
N ASN A 40 5.39 19.88 -8.58
CA ASN A 40 5.23 19.99 -10.03
C ASN A 40 6.47 19.47 -10.75
N ASP A 41 6.32 18.87 -11.93
CA ASP A 41 7.40 18.31 -12.78
C ASP A 41 8.59 19.26 -12.97
N SER A 42 8.32 20.57 -13.05
CA SER A 42 9.38 21.57 -13.22
C SER A 42 10.24 21.79 -11.96
N GLU A 43 9.80 21.30 -10.81
CA GLU A 43 10.45 21.41 -9.50
C GLU A 43 10.93 20.06 -8.98
N ASP A 44 10.55 18.97 -9.66
CA ASP A 44 10.79 17.59 -9.30
C ASP A 44 12.02 17.00 -10.02
N LEU A 45 12.75 16.10 -9.36
CA LEU A 45 13.94 15.41 -9.89
C LEU A 45 13.58 14.16 -10.70
N ASP A 46 12.44 13.54 -10.45
CA ASP A 46 11.93 12.40 -11.23
C ASP A 46 10.41 12.52 -11.43
N PRO A 47 9.94 13.40 -12.34
CA PRO A 47 8.52 13.74 -12.53
C PRO A 47 7.55 12.58 -12.76
N TYR A 48 8.05 11.37 -12.81
CA TYR A 48 7.27 10.15 -13.07
C TYR A 48 7.30 9.16 -11.89
N ASN A 49 8.04 9.45 -10.82
CA ASN A 49 8.20 8.53 -9.70
C ASN A 49 8.49 9.25 -8.40
N ASP A 50 7.61 9.15 -7.44
CA ASP A 50 7.84 9.56 -6.05
C ASP A 50 9.05 8.80 -5.47
N LEU A 51 10.14 9.51 -5.16
CA LEU A 51 11.39 8.92 -4.76
C LEU A 51 11.50 8.73 -3.25
N ALA A 52 12.05 7.61 -2.84
CA ALA A 52 12.32 7.30 -1.44
C ALA A 52 13.71 6.72 -1.23
N LEU A 53 14.21 6.83 0.00
CA LEU A 53 15.46 6.25 0.44
C LEU A 53 15.22 5.06 1.36
N LYS A 54 15.90 3.94 1.05
CA LYS A 54 15.99 2.79 1.94
C LYS A 54 17.34 2.79 2.65
N PHE A 55 17.31 2.98 3.96
CA PHE A 55 18.47 2.83 4.84
C PHE A 55 18.56 1.39 5.34
N SER A 56 19.64 0.72 5.05
CA SER A 56 19.92 -0.66 5.50
C SER A 56 21.17 -0.70 6.36
N PHE A 57 21.01 -0.72 7.68
CA PHE A 57 22.13 -0.83 8.62
C PHE A 57 22.50 -2.30 8.80
N LYS A 58 23.67 -2.69 8.33
CA LYS A 58 24.10 -4.09 8.20
C LYS A 58 24.90 -4.59 9.39
N SER A 59 25.78 -3.78 9.93
CA SER A 59 26.62 -4.20 11.06
C SER A 59 27.10 -3.04 11.90
N VAL A 60 27.46 -3.35 13.15
CA VAL A 60 28.13 -2.43 14.09
C VAL A 60 29.33 -3.12 14.73
N GLU A 61 30.40 -2.37 14.98
CA GLU A 61 31.53 -2.75 15.83
C GLU A 61 31.76 -1.69 16.90
N LEU A 62 31.77 -2.09 18.17
CA LEU A 62 32.15 -1.23 19.29
C LEU A 62 33.64 -1.36 19.50
N ILE A 63 34.42 -0.37 19.05
CA ILE A 63 35.88 -0.43 18.95
C ILE A 63 36.51 -0.32 20.33
N ASP A 64 36.06 0.64 21.12
CA ASP A 64 36.58 0.89 22.45
C ASP A 64 35.75 0.29 23.56
N LYS A 65 36.43 -0.51 24.41
CA LYS A 65 35.77 -1.20 25.49
C LYS A 65 35.60 -0.34 26.74
N GLN A 66 34.39 0.15 26.93
CA GLN A 66 34.01 1.04 28.04
C GLN A 66 33.92 0.37 29.44
N ASN A 67 33.83 -0.95 29.52
CA ASN A 67 33.67 -1.66 30.78
C ASN A 67 34.13 -3.14 30.71
N ASN A 68 34.06 -3.85 31.84
CA ASN A 68 34.45 -5.26 31.92
C ASN A 68 33.38 -6.27 31.45
N ARG A 69 32.25 -5.83 30.94
CA ARG A 69 31.21 -6.72 30.38
C ARG A 69 31.65 -7.25 29.02
N GLN A 70 31.11 -8.39 28.63
CA GLN A 70 31.38 -8.99 27.30
C GLN A 70 30.63 -8.29 26.20
N THR A 71 29.44 -7.76 26.52
CA THR A 71 28.56 -7.04 25.57
C THR A 71 28.14 -5.70 26.15
N ALA A 72 27.71 -4.82 25.24
CA ALA A 72 27.14 -3.52 25.56
C ALA A 72 25.72 -3.35 24.99
N PRO A 73 24.80 -2.73 25.71
CA PRO A 73 23.49 -2.37 25.19
C PRO A 73 23.65 -1.20 24.22
N PHE A 74 23.34 -1.44 22.94
CA PHE A 74 23.51 -0.52 21.82
C PHE A 74 22.17 -0.19 21.17
N LEU A 75 21.98 1.07 20.78
CA LEU A 75 20.91 1.55 19.92
C LEU A 75 21.38 2.82 19.17
N PHE A 76 20.65 3.20 18.13
CA PHE A 76 20.94 4.44 17.39
C PHE A 76 19.67 5.08 16.83
N PHE A 77 19.82 6.31 16.36
CA PHE A 77 18.74 7.12 15.81
C PHE A 77 19.15 7.71 14.49
N LEU A 78 18.15 7.90 13.62
CA LEU A 78 18.26 8.66 12.38
C LEU A 78 17.42 9.93 12.51
N TYR A 79 17.98 11.04 12.08
CA TYR A 79 17.34 12.36 12.07
C TYR A 79 17.47 12.97 10.69
N GLU A 80 16.51 13.83 10.32
CA GLU A 80 16.60 14.80 9.25
C GLU A 80 16.22 16.17 9.83
N ASP A 81 16.93 17.25 9.49
CA ASP A 81 16.70 18.61 9.98
C ASP A 81 16.47 18.74 11.50
N ASN A 82 17.16 17.89 12.29
CA ASN A 82 17.00 17.72 13.74
C ASN A 82 15.66 17.10 14.20
N GLU A 83 14.80 16.67 13.28
CA GLU A 83 13.65 15.85 13.59
C GLU A 83 14.05 14.38 13.63
N GLN A 84 13.60 13.63 14.66
CA GLN A 84 13.89 12.22 14.77
C GLN A 84 12.97 11.43 13.85
N LEU A 85 13.52 10.86 12.78
CA LEU A 85 12.78 9.99 11.87
C LEU A 85 12.58 8.58 12.48
N LYS A 86 13.66 7.97 12.99
CA LYS A 86 13.61 6.59 13.45
C LYS A 86 14.55 6.33 14.62
N ARG A 87 14.08 5.51 15.57
CA ARG A 87 14.91 4.82 16.56
C ARG A 87 15.11 3.38 16.11
N PHE A 88 16.35 2.91 16.18
CA PHE A 88 16.72 1.54 15.86
C PHE A 88 17.17 0.80 17.11
N ASP A 89 16.52 -0.33 17.36
CA ASP A 89 16.81 -1.24 18.47
C ASP A 89 16.27 -2.65 18.16
N ASN A 90 16.45 -3.60 19.04
CA ASN A 90 15.91 -4.95 18.89
C ASN A 90 14.50 -5.04 19.50
N ALA A 91 13.47 -4.71 18.73
CA ALA A 91 12.06 -4.80 19.13
C ALA A 91 11.76 -4.10 20.48
N GLY A 92 12.20 -2.84 20.62
CA GLY A 92 12.00 -2.02 21.82
C GLY A 92 13.09 -2.20 22.89
N ASN A 93 14.08 -3.04 22.64
CA ASN A 93 15.22 -3.27 23.55
C ASN A 93 16.54 -3.00 22.83
N PRO A 94 17.58 -2.49 23.52
CA PRO A 94 18.91 -2.34 22.94
C PRO A 94 19.49 -3.68 22.49
N TRP A 95 20.21 -3.70 21.35
CA TRP A 95 21.03 -4.86 21.00
C TRP A 95 22.11 -5.09 22.04
N GLN A 96 22.52 -6.35 22.25
CA GLN A 96 23.64 -6.70 23.12
C GLN A 96 24.87 -6.97 22.24
N VAL A 97 25.58 -5.92 21.90
CA VAL A 97 26.71 -5.94 20.95
C VAL A 97 28.01 -6.34 21.69
N PRO A 98 28.78 -7.33 21.20
CA PRO A 98 30.09 -7.65 21.76
C PRO A 98 31.09 -6.51 21.46
N TRP A 99 32.10 -6.39 22.36
CA TRP A 99 33.17 -5.42 22.13
C TRP A 99 34.22 -5.97 21.17
N ARG A 100 34.65 -5.13 20.22
CA ARG A 100 35.73 -5.42 19.25
C ARG A 100 35.44 -6.60 18.34
N GLU A 101 34.18 -6.85 18.10
CA GLU A 101 33.69 -7.86 17.16
C GLU A 101 32.55 -7.25 16.34
N SER A 102 32.57 -7.51 15.04
CA SER A 102 31.44 -7.08 14.18
C SER A 102 30.17 -7.83 14.55
N PHE A 103 29.10 -7.08 14.75
CA PHE A 103 27.78 -7.58 15.07
C PHE A 103 26.80 -7.25 13.94
N ASN A 104 26.16 -8.27 13.38
CA ASN A 104 25.18 -8.07 12.30
C ASN A 104 23.89 -7.44 12.83
N LEU A 105 23.46 -6.39 12.18
CA LEU A 105 22.19 -5.72 12.40
C LEU A 105 21.19 -6.15 11.33
N THR A 106 19.91 -6.15 11.67
CA THR A 106 18.79 -6.28 10.73
C THR A 106 17.88 -5.05 10.92
N ALA A 107 18.43 -3.88 10.59
CA ALA A 107 17.75 -2.61 10.80
C ALA A 107 17.57 -1.92 9.46
N GLU A 108 16.32 -1.85 9.00
CA GLU A 108 15.95 -1.18 7.75
C GLU A 108 14.91 -0.09 8.02
N PHE A 109 14.92 0.95 7.19
CA PHE A 109 13.97 2.03 7.25
C PHE A 109 13.81 2.62 5.85
N GLU A 110 12.59 2.73 5.39
CA GLU A 110 12.22 3.40 4.16
C GLU A 110 11.65 4.77 4.51
N TYR A 111 12.06 5.76 3.76
CA TYR A 111 11.70 7.14 4.00
C TYR A 111 11.45 7.83 2.65
N ASN A 112 10.23 8.31 2.46
CA ASN A 112 9.86 9.14 1.34
C ASN A 112 10.52 10.50 1.53
N VAL A 113 11.36 10.93 0.59
CA VAL A 113 12.09 12.19 0.64
C VAL A 113 11.42 13.20 -0.29
N PRO A 114 11.36 14.49 0.07
CA PRO A 114 10.91 15.53 -0.85
C PRO A 114 11.86 15.63 -2.06
N ASP A 115 11.47 15.06 -3.20
CA ASP A 115 12.35 14.97 -4.39
C ASP A 115 12.43 16.24 -5.24
N ASN A 116 11.80 17.30 -4.80
CA ASN A 116 12.08 18.66 -5.26
C ASN A 116 13.41 19.23 -4.73
N GLN A 117 14.21 18.44 -3.99
CA GLN A 117 15.49 18.83 -3.43
C GLN A 117 16.59 17.83 -3.83
N THR A 118 17.68 18.34 -4.39
CA THR A 118 18.82 17.50 -4.79
C THR A 118 19.57 16.90 -3.60
N PHE A 119 19.66 17.61 -2.48
CA PHE A 119 20.46 17.18 -1.33
C PHE A 119 19.61 17.05 -0.07
N HIS A 120 19.77 15.90 0.60
CA HIS A 120 19.17 15.58 1.87
C HIS A 120 20.25 15.34 2.92
N GLU A 121 20.07 15.91 4.12
CA GLU A 121 21.03 15.76 5.21
C GLU A 121 20.42 14.93 6.34
N PHE A 122 20.98 13.75 6.53
CA PHE A 122 20.60 12.83 7.61
C PHE A 122 21.70 12.78 8.66
N ARG A 123 21.33 12.76 9.92
CA ARG A 123 22.26 12.61 11.03
C ARG A 123 22.03 11.29 11.76
N VAL A 124 23.06 10.48 11.87
CA VAL A 124 23.06 9.24 12.66
C VAL A 124 23.71 9.50 14.01
N VAL A 125 23.04 9.09 15.09
CA VAL A 125 23.52 9.24 16.46
C VAL A 125 23.44 7.89 17.15
N ALA A 126 24.57 7.36 17.59
CA ALA A 126 24.67 6.06 18.24
C ALA A 126 24.87 6.19 19.76
N TYR A 127 24.31 5.26 20.51
CA TYR A 127 24.37 5.26 21.97
C TYR A 127 24.71 3.90 22.55
N PHE A 128 25.57 3.96 23.57
CA PHE A 128 25.76 2.90 24.53
C PHE A 128 24.96 3.21 25.81
N LEU A 129 24.17 2.27 26.30
CA LEU A 129 23.34 2.48 27.48
C LEU A 129 24.03 1.99 28.76
N LYS A 130 24.23 2.90 29.71
CA LYS A 130 24.67 2.62 31.10
C LYS A 130 23.45 2.53 32.02
N PHE A 131 23.62 1.99 33.22
CA PHE A 131 22.51 1.71 34.17
C PHE A 131 21.62 2.94 34.49
N ARG A 132 22.12 4.15 34.35
CA ARG A 132 21.36 5.40 34.64
C ARG A 132 21.46 6.48 33.57
N ASN A 133 22.31 6.34 32.57
CA ASN A 133 22.56 7.30 31.51
C ASN A 133 22.83 6.59 30.20
N SER A 134 22.58 7.26 29.10
CA SER A 134 23.16 6.93 27.79
C SER A 134 24.45 7.70 27.60
N GLU A 135 25.41 7.12 26.90
CA GLU A 135 26.62 7.75 26.43
C GLU A 135 26.64 7.67 24.91
N GLU A 136 26.86 8.81 24.29
CA GLU A 136 26.96 8.88 22.85
C GLU A 136 28.26 8.19 22.43
N LEU A 137 28.19 7.39 21.36
CA LEU A 137 29.33 6.73 20.76
C LEU A 137 29.82 7.55 19.60
N ASP A 138 31.13 7.65 19.44
CA ASP A 138 31.73 8.29 18.29
C ASP A 138 31.68 7.36 17.08
N ILE A 139 30.92 7.79 16.08
CA ILE A 139 30.81 7.16 14.75
C ILE A 139 31.22 8.13 13.64
N SER A 140 31.80 9.30 14.01
CA SER A 140 32.16 10.36 13.09
C SER A 140 33.65 10.32 12.76
N SER A 141 34.00 10.57 11.52
CA SER A 141 35.39 10.79 11.12
C SER A 141 35.90 12.21 11.46
N SER A 142 35.15 12.99 12.24
CA SER A 142 35.43 14.38 12.60
C SER A 142 35.67 14.58 14.08
N ASN A 143 36.84 15.04 14.49
CA ASN A 143 37.19 15.37 15.89
C ASN A 143 36.25 16.36 16.62
N SER A 144 35.23 16.87 15.95
CA SER A 144 34.31 17.86 16.50
C SER A 144 32.90 17.35 16.79
N SER A 145 32.61 16.11 16.46
CA SER A 145 31.27 15.52 16.57
C SER A 145 31.33 14.02 16.81
N TYR A 146 30.53 13.49 17.69
CA TYR A 146 30.31 12.06 17.86
C TYR A 146 29.30 11.48 16.84
N SER A 147 28.38 12.29 16.35
CA SER A 147 27.41 11.89 15.33
C SER A 147 27.90 12.18 13.93
N GLU A 148 27.55 11.31 12.99
CA GLU A 148 27.90 11.51 11.57
C GLU A 148 26.73 12.08 10.80
N THR A 149 27.05 13.02 9.88
CA THR A 149 26.07 13.58 8.94
C THR A 149 26.28 12.98 7.55
N ILE A 150 25.21 12.39 7.05
CA ILE A 150 25.12 11.83 5.71
C ILE A 150 24.46 12.88 4.82
N THR A 151 25.19 13.36 3.81
CA THR A 151 24.60 14.17 2.73
C THR A 151 24.34 13.26 1.55
N PHE A 152 23.08 13.03 1.23
CA PHE A 152 22.67 12.23 0.09
C PHE A 152 22.35 13.14 -1.10
N ASP A 153 22.90 12.82 -2.26
CA ASP A 153 22.63 13.47 -3.55
C ASP A 153 21.62 12.61 -4.30
N LEU A 154 20.37 13.04 -4.32
CA LEU A 154 19.25 12.29 -4.89
C LEU A 154 19.36 12.21 -6.42
N GLU A 155 19.79 13.29 -7.08
CA GLU A 155 19.98 13.33 -8.53
C GLU A 155 21.04 12.33 -9.02
N ASN A 156 22.17 12.25 -8.32
CA ASN A 156 23.26 11.34 -8.67
C ASN A 156 23.14 9.97 -7.96
N LYS A 157 22.16 9.77 -7.08
CA LYS A 157 21.92 8.56 -6.28
C LYS A 157 23.18 8.14 -5.50
N THR A 158 23.86 9.12 -4.88
CA THR A 158 25.11 8.93 -4.14
C THR A 158 25.12 9.70 -2.83
N TRP A 159 26.01 9.34 -1.92
CA TRP A 159 26.17 10.04 -0.66
C TRP A 159 27.65 10.25 -0.31
N ASN A 160 27.93 11.17 0.62
CA ASN A 160 29.26 11.68 0.94
C ASN A 160 30.22 10.63 1.52
N ASN A 161 29.73 9.46 1.96
CA ASN A 161 30.56 8.36 2.44
C ASN A 161 30.36 7.10 1.58
N SER A 162 31.07 7.02 0.46
CA SER A 162 30.95 5.93 -0.51
C SER A 162 31.39 4.55 -0.01
N ASN A 163 32.05 4.47 1.14
CA ASN A 163 32.47 3.20 1.74
C ASN A 163 31.36 2.55 2.57
N GLY A 164 30.28 3.25 2.82
CA GLY A 164 29.18 2.74 3.63
C GLY A 164 29.46 2.65 5.14
N THR A 165 30.60 3.16 5.61
CA THR A 165 31.01 3.00 7.01
C THR A 165 31.12 4.37 7.69
N LEU A 166 30.39 4.54 8.78
CA LEU A 166 30.53 5.63 9.74
C LEU A 166 31.49 5.15 10.81
N ASP A 167 32.62 5.80 11.03
CA ASP A 167 33.74 5.24 11.82
C ASP A 167 34.45 6.31 12.63
N GLY A 168 34.24 6.32 13.94
CA GLY A 168 34.87 7.25 14.89
C GLY A 168 36.39 7.07 15.00
N SER A 169 36.90 5.86 14.75
CA SER A 169 38.34 5.61 14.85
C SER A 169 39.18 6.24 13.74
N LEU A 170 38.52 6.85 12.75
CA LEU A 170 39.21 7.53 11.63
C LEU A 170 39.57 8.98 11.93
N ASP A 171 39.08 9.53 13.02
CA ASP A 171 39.50 10.84 13.47
C ASP A 171 40.84 10.77 14.26
N ASP A 172 41.45 11.92 14.56
CA ASP A 172 42.68 11.97 15.32
C ASP A 172 42.46 12.07 16.86
N SER A 173 41.24 11.82 17.33
CA SER A 173 40.92 11.84 18.77
C SER A 173 41.54 10.63 19.48
N ASN A 174 41.84 10.79 20.76
CA ASN A 174 42.26 9.70 21.65
C ASN A 174 41.18 9.41 22.71
N ASP A 175 39.94 9.62 22.33
CA ASP A 175 38.83 9.25 23.21
C ASP A 175 38.64 7.72 23.25
N SER A 176 37.68 7.26 24.02
CA SER A 176 37.53 5.84 24.32
C SER A 176 36.14 5.32 24.03
N ASP A 177 35.43 5.97 23.11
CA ASP A 177 34.03 5.72 22.75
C ASP A 177 33.78 5.48 21.26
N ASP A 178 34.85 5.12 20.53
CA ASP A 178 34.78 4.80 19.10
C ASP A 178 33.90 3.60 18.79
N ALA A 179 33.09 3.76 17.76
CA ALA A 179 32.31 2.71 17.13
C ALA A 179 32.32 2.87 15.61
N SER A 180 32.05 1.77 14.92
CA SER A 180 31.89 1.74 13.48
C SER A 180 30.54 1.16 13.12
N LEU A 181 29.80 1.82 12.22
CA LEU A 181 28.45 1.43 11.78
C LEU A 181 28.43 1.34 10.25
N PHE A 182 28.14 0.15 9.72
CA PHE A 182 28.04 -0.06 8.28
C PHE A 182 26.60 0.00 7.80
N LEU A 183 26.35 0.82 6.77
CA LEU A 183 25.04 0.97 6.14
C LEU A 183 25.14 1.07 4.62
N GLU A 184 24.02 0.75 3.97
CA GLU A 184 23.75 0.96 2.56
C GLU A 184 22.54 1.88 2.43
N ILE A 185 22.54 2.75 1.43
CA ILE A 185 21.39 3.62 1.11
C ILE A 185 21.06 3.38 -0.36
N GLU A 186 19.82 3.04 -0.62
CA GLU A 186 19.27 2.78 -1.96
C GLU A 186 18.13 3.76 -2.24
N VAL A 187 18.06 4.26 -3.49
CA VAL A 187 16.90 5.01 -4.00
C VAL A 187 15.91 4.03 -4.62
N PHE A 188 14.64 4.19 -4.33
CA PHE A 188 13.58 3.39 -4.94
C PHE A 188 12.31 4.26 -5.09
N ASN A 189 11.39 3.81 -5.94
CA ASN A 189 10.09 4.46 -6.07
C ASN A 189 9.23 4.10 -4.85
N PHE A 190 8.69 5.11 -4.19
CA PHE A 190 7.88 4.93 -3.00
C PHE A 190 6.51 4.36 -3.39
N GLY A 191 6.04 3.37 -2.60
CA GLY A 191 4.71 2.81 -2.85
C GLY A 191 4.52 1.40 -2.31
N TYR A 192 3.25 0.99 -2.18
CA TYR A 192 2.87 -0.37 -1.78
C TYR A 192 2.73 -1.28 -2.99
N LEU A 193 3.83 -1.86 -3.48
CA LEU A 193 3.76 -2.86 -4.54
C LEU A 193 2.95 -4.09 -4.09
N LYS A 194 1.81 -4.32 -4.72
CA LYS A 194 0.93 -5.48 -4.51
C LYS A 194 0.86 -6.35 -5.74
N SER A 195 0.91 -7.66 -5.55
CA SER A 195 0.76 -8.63 -6.63
C SER A 195 -0.50 -9.44 -6.43
N PHE A 196 -1.34 -9.47 -7.46
CA PHE A 196 -2.61 -10.18 -7.47
C PHE A 196 -2.52 -11.37 -8.41
N LYS A 197 -3.09 -12.50 -7.99
CA LYS A 197 -3.06 -13.73 -8.75
C LYS A 197 -4.34 -14.52 -8.52
N TRP A 198 -5.06 -14.86 -9.60
CA TRP A 198 -6.30 -15.63 -9.50
C TRP A 198 -6.50 -16.54 -10.70
N THR A 199 -7.52 -17.39 -10.63
CA THR A 199 -7.89 -18.30 -11.71
C THR A 199 -9.30 -18.01 -12.18
N PHE A 200 -9.49 -17.83 -13.49
CA PHE A 200 -10.79 -17.74 -14.13
C PHE A 200 -10.84 -18.68 -15.33
N GLN A 201 -11.88 -19.52 -15.44
CA GLN A 201 -12.06 -20.51 -16.51
C GLN A 201 -10.81 -21.39 -16.73
N MET A 202 -10.17 -21.84 -15.63
CA MET A 202 -8.93 -22.66 -15.63
C MET A 202 -7.68 -21.93 -16.18
N ILE A 203 -7.75 -20.65 -16.44
CA ILE A 203 -6.61 -19.81 -16.82
C ILE A 203 -6.17 -19.00 -15.61
N GLU A 204 -4.86 -18.97 -15.37
CA GLU A 204 -4.26 -18.16 -14.32
C GLU A 204 -3.99 -16.75 -14.85
N TYR A 205 -4.45 -15.75 -14.10
CA TYR A 205 -4.26 -14.33 -14.35
C TYR A 205 -3.44 -13.72 -13.23
N GLN A 206 -2.64 -12.70 -13.55
CA GLN A 206 -1.88 -11.95 -12.56
C GLN A 206 -1.56 -10.55 -13.06
N PHE A 207 -1.49 -9.60 -12.14
CA PHE A 207 -0.88 -8.29 -12.35
C PHE A 207 -0.25 -7.80 -11.04
N SER A 208 0.62 -6.80 -11.13
CA SER A 208 1.15 -6.09 -9.97
C SER A 208 0.85 -4.60 -10.16
N TYR A 209 0.60 -3.93 -9.06
CA TYR A 209 0.28 -2.53 -9.00
C TYR A 209 0.97 -1.90 -7.79
N THR A 210 1.50 -0.69 -7.94
CA THR A 210 2.09 0.08 -6.84
C THR A 210 1.08 1.14 -6.41
N PHE A 211 0.64 1.06 -5.17
CA PHE A 211 -0.32 1.98 -4.57
C PHE A 211 0.42 3.07 -3.80
N ASP A 212 -0.07 4.31 -3.90
CA ASP A 212 0.40 5.44 -3.12
C ASP A 212 0.09 5.24 -1.61
N PRO A 213 1.11 5.29 -0.73
CA PRO A 213 0.90 5.23 0.72
C PRO A 213 0.03 6.35 1.27
N ALA A 214 0.04 7.54 0.65
CA ALA A 214 -0.79 8.64 1.08
C ALA A 214 -2.28 8.35 0.82
N ARG A 215 -2.59 7.66 -0.29
CA ARG A 215 -3.96 7.24 -0.61
C ARG A 215 -4.49 6.23 0.42
N TYR A 216 -3.68 5.24 0.77
CA TYR A 216 -4.01 4.30 1.85
C TYR A 216 -4.26 5.03 3.17
N SER A 217 -3.33 5.90 3.57
CA SER A 217 -3.45 6.69 4.81
C SER A 217 -4.68 7.60 4.82
N TYR A 218 -5.05 8.16 3.66
CA TYR A 218 -6.26 8.93 3.50
C TYR A 218 -7.50 8.08 3.85
N TYR A 219 -7.66 6.90 3.27
CA TYR A 219 -8.83 6.05 3.54
C TYR A 219 -8.86 5.52 4.97
N VAL A 220 -7.76 5.06 5.53
CA VAL A 220 -7.66 4.66 6.94
C VAL A 220 -8.07 5.78 7.91
N SER A 221 -7.84 7.05 7.52
CA SER A 221 -8.23 8.23 8.33
C SER A 221 -9.70 8.61 8.23
N GLN A 222 -10.45 8.05 7.28
CA GLN A 222 -11.89 8.34 7.13
C GLN A 222 -12.69 7.66 8.22
N THR A 223 -14.02 7.93 8.27
CA THR A 223 -14.90 7.26 9.23
C THR A 223 -15.29 5.87 8.75
N HIS A 224 -15.19 4.88 9.62
CA HIS A 224 -15.60 3.48 9.40
C HIS A 224 -16.86 3.12 10.20
N GLU A 225 -17.63 4.13 10.65
CA GLU A 225 -18.83 3.92 11.42
C GLU A 225 -20.04 3.59 10.54
N ILE A 226 -20.74 2.49 10.87
CA ILE A 226 -22.05 2.13 10.33
C ILE A 226 -23.14 2.45 11.38
N ARG A 227 -24.13 3.22 10.98
CA ARG A 227 -25.30 3.58 11.81
C ARG A 227 -26.61 3.01 11.24
N ASP A 228 -26.63 2.85 9.92
CA ASP A 228 -27.74 2.29 9.15
C ASP A 228 -27.16 1.37 8.07
N TYR A 229 -27.91 0.37 7.64
CA TYR A 229 -27.50 -0.54 6.57
C TYR A 229 -27.13 0.17 5.26
N LYS A 230 -27.75 1.30 4.98
CA LYS A 230 -27.41 2.09 3.80
C LYS A 230 -26.00 2.70 3.88
N ASP A 231 -25.44 2.85 5.07
CA ASP A 231 -24.11 3.48 5.25
C ASP A 231 -22.98 2.64 4.64
N TYR A 232 -23.19 1.33 4.40
CA TYR A 232 -22.21 0.53 3.64
C TYR A 232 -21.92 1.06 2.24
N LEU A 233 -22.87 1.78 1.62
CA LEU A 233 -22.62 2.45 0.34
C LEU A 233 -21.63 3.63 0.42
N ASN A 234 -21.33 4.15 1.60
CA ASN A 234 -20.34 5.21 1.77
C ASN A 234 -18.91 4.69 1.49
N PHE A 235 -18.72 3.37 1.50
CA PHE A 235 -17.45 2.72 1.19
C PHE A 235 -17.28 2.42 -0.31
N VAL A 236 -18.31 2.60 -1.12
CA VAL A 236 -18.20 2.50 -2.58
C VAL A 236 -17.52 3.77 -3.11
N THR A 237 -16.38 3.60 -3.78
CA THR A 237 -15.57 4.70 -4.32
C THR A 237 -15.33 4.50 -5.81
N THR A 238 -15.98 5.33 -6.65
CA THR A 238 -15.91 5.23 -8.13
C THR A 238 -15.07 6.31 -8.78
N SER A 239 -14.60 7.29 -7.99
CA SER A 239 -13.82 8.44 -8.45
C SER A 239 -12.36 8.41 -7.98
N ASP A 240 -11.93 7.33 -7.34
CA ASP A 240 -10.54 7.15 -6.92
C ASP A 240 -9.69 6.75 -8.13
N SER A 241 -8.59 7.49 -8.38
CA SER A 241 -7.72 7.32 -9.54
C SER A 241 -7.10 5.92 -9.59
N GLU A 242 -6.53 5.45 -8.49
CA GLU A 242 -5.89 4.12 -8.44
C GLU A 242 -6.90 2.98 -8.61
N LEU A 243 -8.11 3.15 -8.08
CA LEU A 243 -9.17 2.16 -8.27
C LEU A 243 -9.67 2.14 -9.72
N ILE A 244 -9.75 3.31 -10.37
CA ILE A 244 -10.07 3.43 -11.81
C ILE A 244 -9.00 2.71 -12.63
N GLU A 245 -7.74 2.83 -12.27
CA GLU A 245 -6.67 2.13 -12.96
C GLU A 245 -6.75 0.62 -12.77
N VAL A 246 -6.93 0.13 -11.54
CA VAL A 246 -7.12 -1.31 -11.28
C VAL A 246 -8.31 -1.86 -12.08
N ALA A 247 -9.45 -1.14 -12.12
CA ALA A 247 -10.59 -1.49 -12.96
C ALA A 247 -10.23 -1.49 -14.46
N GLY A 248 -9.42 -0.53 -14.91
CA GLY A 248 -8.88 -0.44 -16.27
C GLY A 248 -8.00 -1.63 -16.63
N ILE A 249 -7.10 -2.05 -15.74
CA ILE A 249 -6.26 -3.25 -15.92
C ILE A 249 -7.13 -4.50 -16.10
N LEU A 250 -8.07 -4.73 -15.20
CA LEU A 250 -9.00 -5.88 -15.27
C LEU A 250 -9.85 -5.83 -16.55
N ASN A 251 -10.37 -4.66 -16.92
CA ASN A 251 -11.14 -4.44 -18.15
C ASN A 251 -10.31 -4.74 -19.40
N ASN A 252 -9.05 -4.31 -19.44
CA ASN A 252 -8.13 -4.58 -20.54
C ASN A 252 -7.81 -6.09 -20.65
N MET A 253 -7.59 -6.77 -19.52
CA MET A 253 -7.36 -8.21 -19.50
C MET A 253 -8.57 -8.97 -20.05
N SER A 254 -9.77 -8.68 -19.54
CA SER A 254 -11.02 -9.33 -19.99
C SER A 254 -11.36 -9.04 -21.46
N SER A 255 -11.03 -7.84 -21.93
CA SER A 255 -11.26 -7.43 -23.33
C SER A 255 -10.32 -8.13 -24.30
N LYS A 256 -9.09 -8.43 -23.92
CA LYS A 256 -8.13 -9.22 -24.70
C LYS A 256 -8.62 -10.67 -24.94
N GLU A 257 -9.30 -11.22 -23.94
CA GLU A 257 -9.92 -12.54 -24.03
C GLU A 257 -11.26 -12.52 -24.80
N ASN A 258 -11.72 -11.35 -25.23
CA ASN A 258 -13.02 -11.15 -25.87
C ASN A 258 -14.21 -11.65 -25.04
N PHE A 259 -14.16 -11.47 -23.72
CA PHE A 259 -15.26 -11.88 -22.85
C PHE A 259 -16.56 -11.13 -23.18
N SER A 260 -17.68 -11.85 -23.11
CA SER A 260 -19.01 -11.23 -23.14
C SER A 260 -19.19 -10.35 -21.89
N PRO A 261 -20.16 -9.42 -21.86
CA PRO A 261 -20.44 -8.62 -20.66
C PRO A 261 -20.60 -9.47 -19.40
N LEU A 262 -21.36 -10.57 -19.47
CA LEU A 262 -21.50 -11.51 -18.35
C LEU A 262 -20.17 -12.13 -17.91
N ASN A 263 -19.39 -12.68 -18.85
CA ASN A 263 -18.09 -13.23 -18.53
C ASN A 263 -17.10 -12.20 -18.01
N LYS A 264 -17.24 -10.94 -18.40
CA LYS A 264 -16.45 -9.83 -17.84
C LYS A 264 -16.81 -9.62 -16.36
N ILE A 265 -18.07 -9.59 -16.01
CA ILE A 265 -18.52 -9.51 -14.61
C ILE A 265 -18.02 -10.71 -13.81
N ASP A 266 -18.17 -11.94 -14.31
CA ASP A 266 -17.64 -13.14 -13.66
C ASP A 266 -16.11 -13.08 -13.48
N PHE A 267 -15.38 -12.44 -14.39
CA PHE A 267 -13.93 -12.23 -14.29
C PHE A 267 -13.57 -11.27 -13.16
N PHE A 268 -14.27 -10.13 -13.05
CA PHE A 268 -14.11 -9.18 -11.93
C PHE A 268 -14.49 -9.82 -10.60
N LEU A 269 -15.58 -10.57 -10.57
CA LEU A 269 -16.01 -11.33 -9.41
C LEU A 269 -14.94 -12.34 -8.97
N SER A 270 -14.37 -13.09 -9.92
CA SER A 270 -13.31 -14.06 -9.60
C SER A 270 -12.02 -13.41 -9.09
N PHE A 271 -11.69 -12.20 -9.55
CA PHE A 271 -10.60 -11.40 -8.98
C PHE A 271 -10.91 -11.03 -7.53
N THR A 272 -12.07 -10.46 -7.25
CA THR A 272 -12.47 -10.09 -5.89
C THR A 272 -12.49 -11.29 -4.95
N GLN A 273 -13.04 -12.43 -5.39
CA GLN A 273 -13.04 -13.69 -4.64
C GLN A 273 -11.65 -14.26 -4.35
N SER A 274 -10.61 -13.79 -5.02
CA SER A 274 -9.24 -14.27 -4.79
C SER A 274 -8.58 -13.61 -3.58
N LEU A 275 -9.14 -12.53 -3.07
CA LEU A 275 -8.67 -11.90 -1.85
C LEU A 275 -8.94 -12.79 -0.65
N LYS A 276 -8.09 -12.71 0.34
CA LYS A 276 -8.21 -13.54 1.53
C LYS A 276 -9.39 -13.07 2.38
N TYR A 277 -10.37 -13.93 2.64
CA TYR A 277 -11.41 -13.64 3.63
C TYR A 277 -10.83 -13.59 5.04
N SER A 278 -11.13 -12.53 5.78
CA SER A 278 -10.76 -12.39 7.19
C SER A 278 -11.67 -11.41 7.89
N GLU A 279 -12.25 -11.84 9.01
CA GLU A 279 -13.14 -11.03 9.84
C GLU A 279 -12.39 -9.83 10.47
N ASP A 280 -13.09 -8.73 10.70
CA ASP A 280 -12.58 -7.48 11.26
C ASP A 280 -11.98 -7.64 12.66
N ASN A 281 -12.54 -8.51 13.49
CA ASN A 281 -11.98 -8.80 14.82
C ASN A 281 -10.54 -9.35 14.75
N VAL A 282 -10.15 -9.95 13.63
CA VAL A 282 -8.81 -10.51 13.38
C VAL A 282 -7.88 -9.46 12.79
N THR A 283 -8.38 -8.63 11.87
CA THR A 283 -7.56 -7.70 11.08
C THR A 283 -7.49 -6.29 11.67
N ALA A 284 -8.62 -5.78 12.18
CA ALA A 284 -8.72 -4.43 12.77
C ALA A 284 -8.84 -4.45 14.32
N GLY A 285 -9.07 -5.62 14.93
CA GLY A 285 -9.22 -5.75 16.39
C GLY A 285 -10.53 -5.19 16.94
N VAL A 286 -11.51 -4.89 16.07
CA VAL A 286 -12.86 -4.41 16.39
C VAL A 286 -13.88 -5.32 15.75
N GLY A 287 -15.16 -5.22 16.14
CA GLY A 287 -16.20 -6.13 15.66
C GLY A 287 -16.78 -5.74 14.30
N GLU A 288 -16.52 -4.54 13.83
CA GLU A 288 -17.01 -4.00 12.56
C GLU A 288 -16.07 -2.87 12.11
N TYR A 289 -15.45 -3.01 10.94
CA TYR A 289 -14.55 -2.04 10.35
C TYR A 289 -14.64 -2.13 8.82
N PRO A 290 -15.69 -1.61 8.19
CA PRO A 290 -15.83 -1.66 6.75
C PRO A 290 -14.70 -0.90 6.07
N ARG A 291 -13.97 -1.58 5.17
CA ARG A 291 -12.84 -1.02 4.42
C ARG A 291 -13.29 -0.33 3.16
N TYR A 292 -12.59 0.74 2.83
CA TYR A 292 -12.64 1.27 1.48
C TYR A 292 -11.89 0.34 0.50
N PRO A 293 -12.25 0.30 -0.79
CA PRO A 293 -11.63 -0.58 -1.78
C PRO A 293 -10.10 -0.53 -1.84
N ILE A 294 -9.50 0.64 -1.68
CA ILE A 294 -8.04 0.80 -1.64
C ILE A 294 -7.43 0.09 -0.42
N GLU A 295 -8.07 0.16 0.76
CA GLU A 295 -7.61 -0.59 1.93
C GLU A 295 -7.69 -2.10 1.67
N THR A 296 -8.81 -2.59 1.13
CA THR A 296 -9.02 -4.01 0.80
C THR A 296 -7.97 -4.52 -0.20
N LEU A 297 -7.61 -3.71 -1.21
CA LEU A 297 -6.60 -4.07 -2.21
C LEU A 297 -5.19 -4.08 -1.62
N ILE A 298 -4.84 -3.08 -0.81
CA ILE A 298 -3.50 -2.97 -0.21
C ILE A 298 -3.30 -4.03 0.88
N ASP A 299 -4.30 -4.25 1.72
CA ASP A 299 -4.27 -5.29 2.75
C ASP A 299 -4.39 -6.70 2.16
N GLN A 300 -4.89 -6.81 0.92
CA GLN A 300 -5.21 -8.08 0.22
C GLN A 300 -6.13 -8.99 1.04
N THR A 301 -6.99 -8.40 1.85
CA THR A 301 -7.92 -9.09 2.73
C THR A 301 -9.15 -8.23 2.99
N GLY A 302 -10.24 -8.88 3.37
CA GLY A 302 -11.48 -8.25 3.79
C GLY A 302 -12.53 -9.30 4.10
N ASP A 303 -13.66 -8.88 4.64
CA ASP A 303 -14.81 -9.76 4.81
C ASP A 303 -15.92 -9.48 3.79
N CYS A 304 -17.19 -9.73 4.13
CA CYS A 304 -18.25 -9.72 3.11
C CYS A 304 -18.60 -8.31 2.60
N GLU A 305 -18.63 -7.30 3.46
CA GLU A 305 -18.92 -5.92 3.07
C GLU A 305 -17.74 -5.26 2.36
N ASP A 306 -16.49 -5.54 2.76
CA ASP A 306 -15.27 -5.04 2.17
C ASP A 306 -15.15 -5.48 0.70
N THR A 307 -15.27 -6.79 0.48
CA THR A 307 -15.21 -7.37 -0.86
C THR A 307 -16.41 -6.98 -1.71
N SER A 308 -17.57 -6.74 -1.09
CA SER A 308 -18.75 -6.21 -1.77
C SER A 308 -18.54 -4.76 -2.20
N ALA A 309 -18.05 -3.89 -1.33
CA ALA A 309 -17.74 -2.49 -1.67
C ALA A 309 -16.71 -2.41 -2.81
N LEU A 310 -15.66 -3.24 -2.76
CA LEU A 310 -14.67 -3.34 -3.83
C LEU A 310 -15.30 -3.76 -5.17
N LEU A 311 -16.07 -4.85 -5.20
CA LEU A 311 -16.68 -5.31 -6.46
C LEU A 311 -17.66 -4.28 -7.03
N ILE A 312 -18.51 -3.68 -6.18
CA ILE A 312 -19.44 -2.62 -6.60
C ILE A 312 -18.66 -1.48 -7.26
N SER A 313 -17.62 -0.98 -6.58
CA SER A 313 -16.80 0.13 -7.10
C SER A 313 -16.19 -0.20 -8.46
N LEU A 314 -15.57 -1.38 -8.59
CA LEU A 314 -14.93 -1.81 -9.83
C LEU A 314 -15.91 -1.92 -11.01
N VAL A 315 -17.13 -2.44 -10.79
CA VAL A 315 -18.11 -2.60 -11.87
C VAL A 315 -18.85 -1.30 -12.20
N GLU A 316 -19.10 -0.44 -11.21
CA GLU A 316 -19.68 0.90 -11.41
C GLU A 316 -18.73 1.82 -12.19
N ILE A 317 -17.41 1.74 -11.99
CA ILE A 317 -16.40 2.42 -12.82
C ILE A 317 -16.56 2.04 -14.30
N LEU A 318 -17.00 0.82 -14.61
CA LEU A 318 -17.27 0.34 -15.96
C LEU A 318 -18.72 0.57 -16.41
N GLU A 319 -19.46 1.42 -15.69
CA GLU A 319 -20.86 1.81 -15.99
C GLU A 319 -21.89 0.68 -15.88
N TYR A 320 -21.58 -0.42 -15.15
CA TYR A 320 -22.59 -1.41 -14.77
C TYR A 320 -23.38 -0.91 -13.55
N ASN A 321 -24.69 -1.14 -13.54
CA ASN A 321 -25.49 -0.85 -12.35
C ASN A 321 -25.25 -1.94 -11.30
N ALA A 322 -24.87 -1.51 -10.10
CA ALA A 322 -24.67 -2.41 -8.99
C ALA A 322 -25.44 -2.00 -7.72
N SER A 323 -25.62 -2.92 -6.82
CA SER A 323 -26.29 -2.73 -5.52
C SER A 323 -25.58 -3.54 -4.45
N ILE A 324 -25.64 -3.08 -3.21
CA ILE A 324 -25.31 -3.93 -2.07
C ILE A 324 -26.56 -4.70 -1.63
N ILE A 325 -26.39 -5.99 -1.36
CA ILE A 325 -27.42 -6.89 -0.83
C ILE A 325 -27.00 -7.26 0.59
N LEU A 326 -27.77 -6.84 1.58
CA LEU A 326 -27.52 -7.11 2.98
C LEU A 326 -28.55 -8.09 3.53
N ILE A 327 -28.09 -9.19 4.10
CA ILE A 327 -28.91 -10.28 4.63
C ILE A 327 -28.60 -10.43 6.13
N PRO A 328 -29.37 -9.78 7.02
CA PRO A 328 -29.04 -9.70 8.45
C PRO A 328 -29.02 -11.04 9.19
N GLU A 329 -29.75 -12.02 8.70
CA GLU A 329 -29.86 -13.35 9.29
C GLU A 329 -29.62 -14.45 8.23
N ALA A 330 -28.51 -14.32 7.48
CA ALA A 330 -28.14 -15.23 6.41
C ALA A 330 -27.93 -16.68 6.91
N TRP A 331 -27.31 -16.82 8.08
CA TRP A 331 -27.16 -18.08 8.81
C TRP A 331 -27.44 -17.84 10.30
N ASP A 332 -27.60 -18.88 11.07
CA ASP A 332 -27.96 -18.85 12.51
C ASP A 332 -27.19 -17.77 13.30
N GLY A 333 -27.73 -16.55 13.31
CA GLY A 333 -27.21 -15.41 14.07
C GLY A 333 -26.10 -14.61 13.38
N TYR A 334 -25.79 -14.87 12.08
CA TYR A 334 -24.78 -14.15 11.32
C TYR A 334 -25.41 -13.45 10.11
N GLY A 335 -25.04 -12.17 9.93
CA GLY A 335 -25.35 -11.40 8.75
C GLY A 335 -24.43 -11.74 7.57
N HIS A 336 -24.81 -11.29 6.37
CA HIS A 336 -24.00 -11.40 5.17
C HIS A 336 -24.21 -10.21 4.25
N ALA A 337 -23.15 -9.78 3.59
CA ALA A 337 -23.18 -8.81 2.52
C ALA A 337 -22.76 -9.47 1.19
N ALA A 338 -23.47 -9.12 0.12
CA ALA A 338 -23.20 -9.58 -1.23
C ALA A 338 -23.48 -8.46 -2.22
N VAL A 339 -23.24 -8.69 -3.50
CA VAL A 339 -23.45 -7.69 -4.56
C VAL A 339 -24.58 -8.13 -5.47
N GLY A 340 -25.38 -7.17 -5.91
CA GLY A 340 -26.32 -7.34 -7.03
C GLY A 340 -25.78 -6.60 -8.25
N ILE A 341 -25.77 -7.23 -9.42
CA ILE A 341 -25.28 -6.62 -10.66
C ILE A 341 -26.29 -6.80 -11.77
N ASP A 342 -26.64 -5.71 -12.44
CA ASP A 342 -27.46 -5.74 -13.66
C ASP A 342 -26.58 -5.95 -14.89
N VAL A 343 -26.74 -7.11 -15.52
CA VAL A 343 -26.04 -7.41 -16.77
C VAL A 343 -26.88 -8.31 -17.67
N THR A 344 -26.91 -7.97 -18.93
CA THR A 344 -27.66 -8.73 -19.94
C THR A 344 -27.13 -10.16 -20.08
N GLY A 345 -28.04 -11.12 -20.01
CA GLY A 345 -27.74 -12.53 -20.19
C GLY A 345 -27.39 -13.27 -18.90
N ALA A 346 -27.46 -12.62 -17.75
CA ALA A 346 -27.36 -13.30 -16.45
C ALA A 346 -28.62 -14.15 -16.19
N GLU A 347 -28.44 -15.24 -15.47
CA GLU A 347 -29.48 -16.18 -15.05
C GLU A 347 -29.26 -16.55 -13.57
N GLY A 348 -30.28 -17.04 -12.89
CA GLY A 348 -30.17 -17.52 -11.51
C GLY A 348 -30.86 -16.59 -10.49
N VAL A 349 -30.30 -16.55 -9.29
CA VAL A 349 -30.87 -15.76 -8.18
C VAL A 349 -30.70 -14.29 -8.47
N HIS A 350 -31.79 -13.53 -8.38
CA HIS A 350 -31.80 -12.08 -8.56
C HIS A 350 -32.89 -11.42 -7.70
N TYR A 351 -32.74 -10.13 -7.52
CA TYR A 351 -33.68 -9.27 -6.82
C TYR A 351 -34.16 -8.19 -7.78
N VAL A 352 -35.45 -7.91 -7.76
CA VAL A 352 -36.05 -6.92 -8.65
C VAL A 352 -36.37 -5.67 -7.82
N LEU A 353 -35.87 -4.52 -8.25
CA LEU A 353 -36.29 -3.23 -7.74
C LEU A 353 -37.29 -2.59 -8.70
N ASN A 354 -38.23 -1.81 -8.17
CA ASN A 354 -39.26 -1.11 -8.91
C ASN A 354 -40.11 -2.05 -9.79
N GLU A 355 -40.42 -3.25 -9.29
CA GLU A 355 -41.16 -4.29 -10.03
C GLU A 355 -42.47 -3.74 -10.62
N GLY A 356 -42.59 -3.85 -11.93
CA GLY A 356 -43.75 -3.36 -12.69
C GLY A 356 -43.73 -1.88 -13.05
N GLU A 357 -42.70 -1.14 -12.68
CA GLU A 357 -42.51 0.26 -13.04
C GLU A 357 -41.63 0.40 -14.32
N SER A 358 -41.52 1.61 -14.84
CA SER A 358 -40.74 1.86 -16.07
C SER A 358 -39.23 1.80 -15.88
N ASP A 359 -38.76 1.83 -14.65
CA ASP A 359 -37.39 1.76 -14.17
C ASP A 359 -37.11 0.46 -13.40
N GLU A 360 -37.87 -0.59 -13.71
CA GLU A 360 -37.62 -1.94 -13.20
C GLU A 360 -36.21 -2.41 -13.56
N ILE A 361 -35.47 -2.87 -12.57
CA ILE A 361 -34.09 -3.37 -12.72
C ILE A 361 -33.92 -4.68 -11.96
N SER A 362 -33.22 -5.63 -12.57
CA SER A 362 -32.92 -6.94 -11.98
C SER A 362 -31.44 -7.03 -11.58
N TYR A 363 -31.19 -7.14 -10.29
CA TYR A 363 -29.86 -7.30 -9.71
C TYR A 363 -29.56 -8.79 -9.45
N TYR A 364 -28.68 -9.39 -10.25
CA TYR A 364 -28.24 -10.76 -10.09
C TYR A 364 -27.24 -10.89 -8.96
N TYR A 365 -27.42 -11.87 -8.10
CA TYR A 365 -26.60 -12.11 -6.90
C TYR A 365 -25.16 -12.47 -7.26
N ALA A 366 -24.20 -11.86 -6.59
CA ALA A 366 -22.76 -12.13 -6.71
C ALA A 366 -22.17 -12.37 -5.32
N GLU A 367 -21.69 -13.59 -5.06
CA GLU A 367 -20.97 -13.98 -3.85
C GLU A 367 -19.52 -13.56 -3.94
N THR A 368 -19.04 -12.69 -3.03
CA THR A 368 -17.68 -12.12 -3.11
C THR A 368 -16.65 -12.80 -2.20
N THR A 369 -17.10 -13.57 -1.20
CA THR A 369 -16.25 -14.04 -0.09
C THR A 369 -15.51 -15.34 -0.34
N ALA A 370 -15.91 -16.10 -1.35
CA ALA A 370 -15.30 -17.39 -1.64
C ALA A 370 -15.16 -17.65 -3.15
N PRO A 371 -14.05 -18.26 -3.60
CA PRO A 371 -13.83 -18.51 -5.02
C PRO A 371 -14.78 -19.58 -5.59
N GLY A 372 -15.12 -19.39 -6.87
CA GLY A 372 -15.85 -20.37 -7.67
C GLY A 372 -17.32 -20.09 -7.90
N TRP A 373 -17.93 -19.15 -7.20
CA TRP A 373 -19.29 -18.69 -7.47
C TRP A 373 -19.32 -17.79 -8.71
N ARG A 374 -20.37 -17.95 -9.51
CA ARG A 374 -20.66 -17.09 -10.65
C ARG A 374 -21.84 -16.19 -10.35
N LEU A 375 -22.00 -15.15 -11.17
CA LEU A 375 -23.15 -14.27 -11.08
C LEU A 375 -24.46 -15.06 -11.20
N GLY A 376 -25.38 -14.85 -10.27
CA GLY A 376 -26.65 -15.59 -10.16
C GLY A 376 -26.58 -16.87 -9.33
N GLU A 377 -25.40 -17.31 -8.90
CA GLU A 377 -25.25 -18.43 -7.96
C GLU A 377 -25.20 -17.90 -6.51
N MET A 378 -25.95 -18.52 -5.62
CA MET A 378 -26.06 -18.12 -4.21
C MET A 378 -25.83 -19.34 -3.31
N PRO A 379 -25.05 -19.19 -2.22
CA PRO A 379 -24.93 -20.26 -1.22
C PRO A 379 -26.26 -20.57 -0.52
N ASP A 380 -26.31 -21.67 0.20
CA ASP A 380 -27.49 -22.06 1.00
C ASP A 380 -27.59 -21.18 2.25
N LEU A 381 -28.35 -20.09 2.13
CA LEU A 381 -28.59 -19.10 3.17
C LEU A 381 -30.06 -18.64 3.17
N ASP A 382 -30.55 -18.09 4.30
CA ASP A 382 -31.88 -17.51 4.37
C ASP A 382 -31.87 -16.05 3.89
N SER A 383 -32.31 -15.82 2.67
CA SER A 383 -32.43 -14.49 2.07
C SER A 383 -33.81 -13.82 2.25
N SER A 384 -34.67 -14.37 3.09
CA SER A 384 -36.06 -13.86 3.27
C SER A 384 -36.13 -12.43 3.83
N SER A 385 -35.05 -11.95 4.47
CA SER A 385 -34.93 -10.61 5.05
C SER A 385 -33.90 -9.72 4.33
N ALA A 386 -33.61 -9.98 3.06
CA ALA A 386 -32.60 -9.20 2.32
C ALA A 386 -33.03 -7.74 2.10
N TYR A 387 -32.11 -6.82 2.33
CA TYR A 387 -32.19 -5.41 1.98
C TYR A 387 -31.29 -5.13 0.77
N ILE A 388 -31.79 -4.33 -0.18
CA ILE A 388 -31.07 -4.01 -1.40
C ILE A 388 -30.99 -2.49 -1.53
N TYR A 389 -29.76 -2.00 -1.67
CA TYR A 389 -29.49 -0.57 -1.86
C TYR A 389 -28.65 -0.37 -3.12
N GLU A 390 -29.15 0.45 -4.04
CA GLU A 390 -28.44 0.84 -5.25
C GLU A 390 -27.25 1.71 -4.91
N ALA A 391 -26.14 1.50 -5.62
CA ALA A 391 -24.87 2.23 -5.41
C ALA A 391 -24.87 3.65 -6.01
N LYS A 392 -25.88 4.02 -6.82
CA LYS A 392 -26.02 5.34 -7.45
C LYS A 392 -26.82 6.33 -6.64
#